data_9f86a1b59beb5ea85e137daff43ddf0d
#
_entry.id   9f86a1b59beb5ea85e137daff43ddf0d
#
_cell.length_a   1.000
_cell.length_b   1.000
_cell.length_c   1.000
_cell.angle_alpha   90.00
_cell.angle_beta   90.00
_cell.angle_gamma   90.00
#
_symmetry.space_group_name_H-M   'P 1'
#
loop_
_entity.id
_entity.type
_entity.pdbx_description
1 polymer ?
#
loop_
_entity_poly.entity_id
_entity_poly.type
_entity_poly.pdbx_seq_one_letter_code
_entity_poly.pdbx_strand_id
1 'polypeptide(L)'
;MGSFSEDRVKQIIVDQLGVAPEQVTPEASFIDDLGADSLDTVELVMALEEEFDIEIPDEDAEKMTTVADAIKYLESHVPKNA
;
A
#
# COMPACT_ATOMS: atom_id res chain seq x y z
N MET A 1 -8.52 -17.88 4.78
CA MET A 1 -8.00 -17.32 3.86
C MET A 1 -7.01 -16.36 4.21
N GLY A 2 -6.83 -15.38 4.42
CA GLY A 2 -5.76 -14.50 4.85
C GLY A 2 -4.60 -14.37 3.92
N SER A 3 -4.69 -14.83 2.70
CA SER A 3 -3.62 -14.65 1.79
C SER A 3 -3.56 -13.25 1.26
N PHE A 4 -2.38 -12.85 0.83
CA PHE A 4 -2.16 -11.54 0.24
C PHE A 4 -2.95 -11.39 -1.05
N SER A 5 -3.51 -10.22 -1.27
CA SER A 5 -4.28 -9.92 -2.47
C SER A 5 -3.95 -8.52 -2.97
N GLU A 6 -3.57 -8.41 -4.23
CA GLU A 6 -3.30 -7.10 -4.84
C GLU A 6 -4.56 -6.25 -4.89
N ASP A 7 -5.70 -6.88 -5.12
CA ASP A 7 -6.97 -6.15 -5.14
C ASP A 7 -7.25 -5.49 -3.80
N ARG A 8 -6.90 -6.18 -2.71
CA ARG A 8 -7.11 -5.63 -1.39
C ARG A 8 -6.20 -4.42 -1.16
N VAL A 9 -4.97 -4.49 -1.62
CA VAL A 9 -4.05 -3.36 -1.52
C VAL A 9 -4.60 -2.16 -2.29
N LYS A 10 -5.09 -2.39 -3.50
CA LYS A 10 -5.66 -1.31 -4.30
C LYS A 10 -6.87 -0.69 -3.62
N GLN A 11 -7.72 -1.52 -3.03
CA GLN A 11 -8.89 -1.04 -2.33
C GLN A 11 -8.51 -0.14 -1.16
N ILE A 12 -7.49 -0.53 -0.41
CA ILE A 12 -7.03 0.26 0.72
C ILE A 12 -6.50 1.60 0.22
N ILE A 13 -5.74 1.60 -0.87
CA ILE A 13 -5.21 2.84 -1.43
C ILE A 13 -6.35 3.76 -1.87
N VAL A 14 -7.35 3.21 -2.53
CA VAL A 14 -8.52 3.98 -2.96
C VAL A 14 -9.21 4.62 -1.75
N ASP A 15 -9.40 3.84 -0.71
CA ASP A 15 -10.08 4.32 0.48
C ASP A 15 -9.29 5.38 1.22
N GLN A 16 -7.99 5.19 1.36
CA GLN A 16 -7.16 6.11 2.14
C GLN A 16 -6.86 7.40 1.40
N LEU A 17 -6.65 7.33 0.10
CA LEU A 17 -6.28 8.51 -0.68
C LEU A 17 -7.45 9.15 -1.40
N GLY A 18 -8.59 8.48 -1.42
CA GLY A 18 -9.77 9.04 -2.10
C GLY A 18 -9.60 9.15 -3.60
N VAL A 19 -8.89 8.21 -4.21
CA VAL A 19 -8.66 8.22 -5.65
C VAL A 19 -9.50 7.15 -6.32
N ALA A 20 -9.64 7.24 -7.63
CA ALA A 20 -10.38 6.24 -8.39
C ALA A 20 -9.54 4.97 -8.57
N PRO A 21 -10.16 3.80 -8.61
CA PRO A 21 -9.39 2.56 -8.82
C PRO A 21 -8.56 2.57 -10.09
N GLU A 22 -9.04 3.24 -11.13
CA GLU A 22 -8.31 3.31 -12.40
C GLU A 22 -6.99 4.06 -12.26
N GLN A 23 -6.86 4.90 -11.25
CA GLN A 23 -5.66 5.67 -11.03
C GLN A 23 -4.60 4.86 -10.32
N VAL A 24 -4.99 3.75 -9.71
CA VAL A 24 -4.07 2.94 -8.91
C VAL A 24 -3.44 1.89 -9.82
N THR A 25 -2.44 2.35 -10.57
CA THR A 25 -1.69 1.46 -11.47
C THR A 25 -0.35 1.13 -10.83
N PRO A 26 0.32 0.06 -11.27
CA PRO A 26 1.61 -0.30 -10.66
C PRO A 26 2.64 0.80 -10.71
N GLU A 27 2.65 1.60 -11.77
CA GLU A 27 3.62 2.67 -11.94
C GLU A 27 3.24 3.94 -11.21
N ALA A 28 2.04 4.02 -10.68
CA ALA A 28 1.58 5.26 -10.05
C ALA A 28 2.37 5.56 -8.78
N SER A 29 2.85 6.78 -8.69
CA SER A 29 3.54 7.25 -7.49
C SER A 29 2.49 7.78 -6.52
N PHE A 30 2.60 7.42 -5.27
CA PHE A 30 1.62 7.88 -4.28
C PHE A 30 1.58 9.40 -4.19
N ILE A 31 2.72 10.03 -4.25
CA ILE A 31 2.81 11.48 -4.13
C ILE A 31 2.57 12.17 -5.46
N ASP A 32 3.26 11.75 -6.49
CA ASP A 32 3.22 12.45 -7.79
C ASP A 32 1.94 12.17 -8.57
N ASP A 33 1.49 10.95 -8.54
CA ASP A 33 0.34 10.54 -9.38
C ASP A 33 -0.96 10.52 -8.61
N LEU A 34 -0.91 10.11 -7.35
CA LEU A 34 -2.11 9.97 -6.54
C LEU A 34 -2.32 11.13 -5.58
N GLY A 35 -1.38 12.06 -5.54
CA GLY A 35 -1.53 13.29 -4.77
C GLY A 35 -1.46 13.13 -3.27
N ALA A 36 -0.84 12.07 -2.78
CA ALA A 36 -0.72 11.87 -1.35
C ALA A 36 0.36 12.78 -0.78
N ASP A 37 0.10 13.35 0.39
CA ASP A 37 1.16 14.07 1.10
C ASP A 37 1.75 13.14 2.14
N SER A 38 2.67 13.65 2.96
CA SER A 38 3.37 12.81 3.93
C SER A 38 2.43 12.21 4.97
N LEU A 39 1.41 12.94 5.35
CA LEU A 39 0.45 12.43 6.30
C LEU A 39 -0.39 11.32 5.68
N ASP A 40 -0.77 11.50 4.43
CA ASP A 40 -1.55 10.49 3.71
C ASP A 40 -0.76 9.18 3.59
N THR A 41 0.54 9.28 3.31
CA THR A 41 1.36 8.08 3.17
C THR A 41 1.52 7.36 4.50
N VAL A 42 1.64 8.11 5.60
CA VAL A 42 1.73 7.51 6.92
C VAL A 42 0.45 6.74 7.24
N GLU A 43 -0.69 7.37 6.96
CA GLU A 43 -1.97 6.72 7.24
C GLU A 43 -2.17 5.49 6.35
N LEU A 44 -1.72 5.57 5.11
CA LEU A 44 -1.82 4.43 4.21
C LEU A 44 -0.98 3.26 4.73
N VAL A 45 0.24 3.54 5.17
CA VAL A 45 1.11 2.50 5.72
C VAL A 45 0.45 1.85 6.94
N MET A 46 -0.12 2.66 7.82
CA MET A 46 -0.78 2.13 9.00
C MET A 46 -1.96 1.25 8.63
N ALA A 47 -2.73 1.65 7.63
CA ALA A 47 -3.86 0.85 7.18
C ALA A 47 -3.40 -0.50 6.62
N LEU A 48 -2.31 -0.49 5.88
CA LEU A 48 -1.74 -1.73 5.34
C LEU A 48 -1.24 -2.64 6.46
N GLU A 49 -0.62 -2.05 7.47
CA GLU A 49 -0.14 -2.83 8.61
C GLU A 49 -1.28 -3.53 9.33
N GLU A 50 -2.38 -2.83 9.49
CA GLU A 50 -3.54 -3.40 10.18
C GLU A 50 -4.23 -4.45 9.32
N GLU A 51 -4.33 -4.19 8.04
CA GLU A 51 -5.04 -5.10 7.15
C GLU A 51 -4.31 -6.44 7.03
N PHE A 52 -2.99 -6.40 6.97
CA PHE A 52 -2.20 -7.60 6.74
C PHE A 52 -1.47 -8.10 7.98
N ASP A 53 -1.68 -7.43 9.10
CA ASP A 53 -1.11 -7.82 10.40
C ASP A 53 0.41 -7.93 10.34
N ILE A 54 1.05 -6.90 9.81
CA ILE A 54 2.51 -6.82 9.71
C ILE A 54 2.97 -5.46 10.22
N GLU A 55 4.27 -5.35 10.45
CA GLU A 55 4.88 -4.08 10.81
C GLU A 55 5.73 -3.61 9.65
N ILE A 56 5.58 -2.35 9.28
CA ILE A 56 6.38 -1.74 8.22
C ILE A 56 7.23 -0.65 8.85
N PRO A 57 8.54 -0.88 8.99
CA PRO A 57 9.41 0.15 9.56
C PRO A 57 9.43 1.41 8.70
N ASP A 58 9.70 2.54 9.30
CA ASP A 58 9.74 3.82 8.59
C ASP A 58 10.71 3.78 7.41
N GLU A 59 11.85 3.14 7.60
CA GLU A 59 12.83 3.02 6.52
C GLU A 59 12.25 2.34 5.31
N ASP A 60 11.49 1.29 5.51
CA ASP A 60 10.88 0.54 4.41
C ASP A 60 9.73 1.33 3.80
N ALA A 61 8.96 2.00 4.65
CA ALA A 61 7.86 2.82 4.16
C ALA A 61 8.35 3.91 3.21
N GLU A 62 9.50 4.48 3.50
CA GLU A 62 10.08 5.52 2.64
C GLU A 62 10.45 5.00 1.27
N LYS A 63 10.71 3.72 1.15
CA LYS A 63 11.07 3.13 -0.14
C LYS A 63 9.86 2.74 -0.96
N MET A 64 8.68 2.75 -0.35
CA MET A 64 7.45 2.37 -1.03
C MET A 64 6.86 3.61 -1.70
N THR A 65 7.43 4.00 -2.81
CA THR A 65 7.04 5.23 -3.48
C THR A 65 5.98 5.01 -4.56
N THR A 66 5.89 3.80 -5.11
CA THR A 66 4.87 3.49 -6.10
C THR A 66 4.00 2.36 -5.62
N VAL A 67 2.88 2.16 -6.30
CA VAL A 67 1.97 1.07 -5.98
C VAL A 67 2.69 -0.28 -6.10
N ALA A 68 3.50 -0.44 -7.16
CA ALA A 68 4.25 -1.68 -7.36
C ALA A 68 5.21 -1.94 -6.21
N ASP A 69 5.87 -0.89 -5.71
CA ASP A 69 6.78 -1.04 -4.58
C ASP A 69 6.06 -1.56 -3.36
N ALA A 70 4.89 -1.01 -3.09
CA ALA A 70 4.09 -1.43 -1.94
C ALA A 70 3.65 -2.89 -2.08
N ILE A 71 3.20 -3.26 -3.27
CA ILE A 71 2.75 -4.62 -3.52
C ILE A 71 3.90 -5.61 -3.34
N LYS A 72 5.06 -5.29 -3.90
CA LYS A 72 6.22 -6.16 -3.77
C LYS A 72 6.64 -6.34 -2.32
N TYR A 73 6.63 -5.25 -1.58
CA TYR A 73 6.99 -5.30 -0.17
C TYR A 73 6.04 -6.21 0.58
N LEU A 74 4.75 -6.02 0.35
CA LEU A 74 3.74 -6.80 1.07
C LEU A 74 3.79 -8.28 0.68
N GLU A 75 4.03 -8.57 -0.59
CA GLU A 75 4.18 -9.94 -1.02
C GLU A 75 5.29 -10.67 -0.28
N SER A 76 6.36 -9.94 0.00
CA SER A 76 7.51 -10.52 0.67
C SER A 76 7.33 -10.70 2.16
N HIS A 77 6.46 -9.90 2.75
CA HIS A 77 6.34 -9.84 4.21
C HIS A 77 5.02 -10.39 4.76
N VAL A 78 4.00 -10.48 3.94
CA VAL A 78 2.72 -11.02 4.39
C VAL A 78 2.76 -12.55 4.26
N PRO A 79 2.28 -13.28 5.26
CA PRO A 79 2.25 -14.73 5.17
C PRO A 79 1.37 -15.18 4.02
N LYS A 80 1.88 -16.08 3.21
CA LYS A 80 1.16 -16.51 2.05
C LYS A 80 0.15 -17.59 2.32
N ASN A 81 0.27 -18.23 3.41
CA ASN A 81 -0.62 -19.23 3.75
C ASN A 81 -1.12 -19.07 5.00
N ALA A 82 -2.22 -18.74 5.14
CA ALA A 82 -2.75 -18.54 6.45
C ALA A 82 -3.58 -19.67 6.83
#